data_6398d38a29d2d3b57723c83db60807b6
#
_entry.id   6398d38a29d2d3b57723c83db60807b6
#
_cell.length_a   1.000
_cell.length_b   1.000
_cell.length_c   1.000
_cell.angle_alpha   90.00
_cell.angle_beta   90.00
_cell.angle_gamma   90.00
#
_symmetry.space_group_name_H-M   'P 1'
#
loop_
_entity.id
_entity.type
_entity.pdbx_description
1 polymer ?
#
loop_
_entity_poly.entity_id
_entity_poly.type
_entity_poly.pdbx_seq_one_letter_code
_entity_poly.pdbx_strand_id
1 'polypeptide(L)'
;QRQMCIRDRFTKKPVYNVLLIGFEGAGKTWLLEQIRHTYLNGRVPSNRIAPTIGQNVLDLPYQKCVLHFWDLGGAYAMRKLWDQYLPDAHAIVWVLDALLWAEDAPVRDETGGTYRESTRKSLFPIAREAAIRGQAVVVLINKMDTLDVQHKQEEAQPGHIREHVESYVLKEWAQFADASDNVVTPWWSFHCVSAMAAYV
;
A
#
# COMPACT_ATOMS: atom_id res chain seq x y z
N GLN A 1 17.42 -31.28 -37.41
CA GLN A 1 16.45 -31.69 -36.39
C GLN A 1 16.70 -30.83 -35.18
N ARG A 2 15.86 -29.80 -34.97
CA ARG A 2 15.88 -28.96 -33.76
C ARG A 2 15.14 -29.74 -32.66
N GLN A 3 15.86 -30.25 -31.70
CA GLN A 3 15.28 -30.67 -30.44
C GLN A 3 14.73 -29.41 -29.72
N MET A 4 13.41 -29.22 -29.87
CA MET A 4 12.67 -28.22 -29.16
C MET A 4 12.60 -28.68 -27.68
N CYS A 5 13.27 -27.95 -26.81
CA CYS A 5 13.35 -28.24 -25.36
C CYS A 5 11.93 -28.20 -24.78
N ILE A 6 11.38 -29.37 -24.48
CA ILE A 6 10.05 -29.60 -23.89
C ILE A 6 10.02 -29.15 -22.39
N ARG A 7 11.12 -28.63 -21.89
CA ARG A 7 11.29 -28.28 -20.45
C ARG A 7 10.52 -27.06 -19.98
N ASP A 8 10.04 -26.19 -20.89
CA ASP A 8 9.40 -24.91 -20.49
C ASP A 8 7.86 -24.99 -20.30
N ARG A 9 7.25 -26.15 -20.50
CA ARG A 9 5.79 -26.25 -20.54
C ARG A 9 5.11 -26.57 -19.19
N PHE A 10 5.86 -26.81 -18.11
CA PHE A 10 5.31 -27.27 -16.83
C PHE A 10 5.82 -26.59 -15.55
N THR A 11 6.61 -25.55 -15.64
CA THR A 11 6.93 -24.77 -14.45
C THR A 11 5.78 -23.78 -14.18
N LYS A 12 4.93 -24.08 -13.20
CA LYS A 12 3.98 -23.10 -12.66
C LYS A 12 4.76 -21.86 -12.28
N LYS A 13 4.35 -20.70 -12.80
CA LYS A 13 4.96 -19.44 -12.39
C LYS A 13 4.80 -19.27 -10.87
N PRO A 14 5.84 -18.84 -10.16
CA PRO A 14 5.72 -18.54 -8.73
C PRO A 14 4.68 -17.44 -8.53
N VAL A 15 3.89 -17.57 -7.47
CA VAL A 15 2.87 -16.61 -7.07
C VAL A 15 3.38 -15.87 -5.84
N TYR A 16 3.36 -14.53 -5.89
CA TYR A 16 3.71 -13.66 -4.77
C TYR A 16 2.48 -12.90 -4.31
N ASN A 17 2.10 -13.12 -3.07
CA ASN A 17 0.97 -12.45 -2.45
C ASN A 17 1.37 -11.03 -2.01
N VAL A 18 0.64 -10.04 -2.45
CA VAL A 18 0.83 -8.62 -2.12
C VAL A 18 -0.39 -8.15 -1.35
N LEU A 19 -0.20 -7.81 -0.09
CA LEU A 19 -1.26 -7.32 0.78
C LEU A 19 -1.39 -5.81 0.64
N LEU A 20 -2.52 -5.34 0.10
CA LEU A 20 -2.82 -3.92 -0.11
C LEU A 20 -3.76 -3.42 0.99
N ILE A 21 -3.23 -2.64 1.92
CA ILE A 21 -3.93 -2.13 3.11
C ILE A 21 -3.73 -0.62 3.29
N GLY A 22 -4.44 -0.05 4.22
CA GLY A 22 -4.46 1.39 4.51
C GLY A 22 -5.87 1.85 4.86
N PHE A 23 -6.03 3.09 5.30
CA PHE A 23 -7.31 3.60 5.77
C PHE A 23 -8.37 3.68 4.67
N GLU A 24 -9.62 3.78 5.09
CA GLU A 24 -10.73 4.01 4.19
C GLU A 24 -10.51 5.30 3.38
N GLY A 25 -10.87 5.26 2.10
CA GLY A 25 -10.71 6.40 1.22
C GLY A 25 -9.29 6.66 0.70
N ALA A 26 -8.25 5.94 1.15
CA ALA A 26 -6.86 6.16 0.68
C ALA A 26 -6.64 5.83 -0.82
N GLY A 27 -7.61 5.19 -1.48
CA GLY A 27 -7.56 4.91 -2.92
C GLY A 27 -6.99 3.54 -3.30
N LYS A 28 -6.92 2.59 -2.37
CA LYS A 28 -6.43 1.22 -2.60
C LYS A 28 -7.07 0.52 -3.78
N THR A 29 -8.40 0.40 -3.73
CA THR A 29 -9.19 -0.27 -4.77
C THR A 29 -9.06 0.46 -6.11
N TRP A 30 -9.00 1.79 -6.09
CA TRP A 30 -8.80 2.59 -7.29
C TRP A 30 -7.44 2.29 -7.93
N LEU A 31 -6.39 2.22 -7.12
CA LEU A 31 -5.05 1.82 -7.57
C LEU A 31 -5.05 0.42 -8.18
N LEU A 32 -5.76 -0.53 -7.56
CA LEU A 32 -5.87 -1.90 -8.07
C LEU A 32 -6.61 -1.96 -9.41
N GLU A 33 -7.73 -1.22 -9.55
CA GLU A 33 -8.46 -1.11 -10.81
C GLU A 33 -7.63 -0.43 -11.91
N GLN A 34 -6.79 0.54 -11.54
CA GLN A 34 -5.85 1.18 -12.44
C GLN A 34 -4.79 0.18 -12.96
N ILE A 35 -4.23 -0.63 -12.07
CA ILE A 35 -3.31 -1.72 -12.44
C ILE A 35 -4.02 -2.69 -13.39
N ARG A 36 -5.25 -3.08 -13.09
CA ARG A 36 -6.07 -3.95 -13.95
C ARG A 36 -6.26 -3.35 -15.33
N HIS A 37 -6.61 -2.06 -15.39
CA HIS A 37 -6.79 -1.36 -16.67
C HIS A 37 -5.49 -1.31 -17.48
N THR A 38 -4.39 -0.91 -16.85
CA THR A 38 -3.12 -0.67 -17.53
C THR A 38 -2.48 -1.98 -18.03
N TYR A 39 -2.52 -3.02 -17.24
CA TYR A 39 -1.76 -4.25 -17.53
C TYR A 39 -2.60 -5.43 -18.04
N LEU A 40 -3.90 -5.42 -17.80
CA LEU A 40 -4.79 -6.54 -18.16
C LEU A 40 -5.89 -6.14 -19.14
N ASN A 41 -5.78 -4.96 -19.78
CA ASN A 41 -6.82 -4.42 -20.66
C ASN A 41 -8.21 -4.39 -19.99
N GLY A 42 -8.25 -4.14 -18.67
CA GLY A 42 -9.47 -3.99 -17.92
C GLY A 42 -10.24 -2.73 -18.34
N ARG A 43 -11.45 -2.58 -17.80
CA ARG A 43 -12.22 -1.34 -17.99
C ARG A 43 -11.55 -0.17 -17.29
N VAL A 44 -11.73 1.03 -17.85
CA VAL A 44 -11.36 2.28 -17.16
C VAL A 44 -12.05 2.31 -15.79
N PRO A 45 -11.30 2.56 -14.70
CA PRO A 45 -11.90 2.65 -13.37
C PRO A 45 -13.03 3.68 -13.31
N SER A 46 -14.09 3.34 -12.60
CA SER A 46 -15.18 4.30 -12.35
C SER A 46 -14.73 5.39 -11.38
N ASN A 47 -15.12 6.63 -11.62
CA ASN A 47 -14.89 7.75 -10.69
C ASN A 47 -15.57 7.57 -9.31
N ARG A 48 -16.45 6.58 -9.21
CA ARG A 48 -17.15 6.23 -7.96
C ARG A 48 -16.93 4.77 -7.65
N ILE A 49 -15.97 4.49 -6.77
CA ILE A 49 -15.73 3.16 -6.22
C ILE A 49 -16.35 3.14 -4.82
N ALA A 50 -17.22 2.18 -4.58
CA ALA A 50 -17.80 1.98 -3.25
C ALA A 50 -16.70 1.49 -2.27
N PRO A 51 -16.81 1.79 -0.97
CA PRO A 51 -15.93 1.23 0.04
C PRO A 51 -15.89 -0.30 -0.04
N THR A 52 -14.68 -0.87 0.04
CA THR A 52 -14.50 -2.32 -0.02
C THR A 52 -15.01 -2.97 1.26
N ILE A 53 -15.99 -3.87 1.11
CA ILE A 53 -16.47 -4.73 2.20
C ILE A 53 -15.78 -6.08 2.02
N GLY A 54 -14.93 -6.46 2.99
CA GLY A 54 -14.14 -7.68 2.90
C GLY A 54 -12.88 -7.50 2.05
N GLN A 55 -12.76 -8.24 0.95
CA GLN A 55 -11.58 -8.24 0.09
C GLN A 55 -11.93 -8.19 -1.40
N ASN A 56 -11.02 -7.60 -2.21
CA ASN A 56 -10.93 -7.81 -3.65
C ASN A 56 -9.63 -8.52 -3.98
N VAL A 57 -9.61 -9.27 -5.07
CA VAL A 57 -8.45 -10.03 -5.52
C VAL A 57 -8.12 -9.68 -6.96
N LEU A 58 -6.82 -9.54 -7.25
CA LEU A 58 -6.30 -9.35 -8.60
C LEU A 58 -5.05 -10.19 -8.82
N ASP A 59 -5.07 -11.04 -9.84
CA ASP A 59 -3.88 -11.71 -10.35
C ASP A 59 -3.27 -10.92 -11.49
N LEU A 60 -2.04 -10.47 -11.31
CA LEU A 60 -1.27 -9.77 -12.33
C LEU A 60 -0.10 -10.66 -12.79
N PRO A 61 -0.18 -11.25 -13.98
CA PRO A 61 0.99 -11.89 -14.59
C PRO A 61 2.06 -10.84 -14.86
N TYR A 62 3.21 -10.97 -14.20
CA TYR A 62 4.32 -10.04 -14.37
C TYR A 62 5.62 -10.81 -14.62
N GLN A 63 6.22 -10.64 -15.80
CA GLN A 63 7.43 -11.35 -16.19
C GLN A 63 7.32 -12.88 -15.99
N LYS A 64 8.11 -13.46 -15.08
CA LYS A 64 8.18 -14.89 -14.78
C LYS A 64 7.35 -15.31 -13.57
N CYS A 65 6.57 -14.40 -12.98
CA CYS A 65 5.76 -14.65 -11.79
C CYS A 65 4.31 -14.18 -11.98
N VAL A 66 3.49 -14.39 -10.97
CA VAL A 66 2.17 -13.79 -10.81
C VAL A 66 2.18 -13.02 -9.51
N LEU A 67 1.79 -11.75 -9.54
CA LEU A 67 1.51 -10.95 -8.35
C LEU A 67 0.04 -11.12 -8.01
N HIS A 68 -0.23 -11.70 -6.85
CA HIS A 68 -1.56 -11.93 -6.33
C HIS A 68 -1.89 -10.86 -5.29
N PHE A 69 -2.69 -9.87 -5.67
CA PHE A 69 -3.05 -8.76 -4.80
C PHE A 69 -4.29 -9.09 -3.97
N TRP A 70 -4.22 -8.83 -2.66
CA TRP A 70 -5.36 -8.78 -1.75
C TRP A 70 -5.62 -7.32 -1.36
N ASP A 71 -6.66 -6.71 -1.92
CA ASP A 71 -7.13 -5.37 -1.54
C ASP A 71 -8.16 -5.51 -0.43
N LEU A 72 -7.78 -5.15 0.78
CA LEU A 72 -8.63 -5.27 1.96
C LEU A 72 -9.31 -3.95 2.32
N GLY A 73 -10.54 -4.07 2.85
CA GLY A 73 -11.30 -2.94 3.37
C GLY A 73 -10.53 -2.13 4.41
N GLY A 74 -10.56 -0.79 4.27
CA GLY A 74 -9.85 0.14 5.15
C GLY A 74 -10.69 0.71 6.29
N ALA A 75 -12.01 0.47 6.28
CA ALA A 75 -12.91 0.88 7.36
C ALA A 75 -12.48 0.22 8.68
N TYR A 76 -12.66 0.92 9.80
CA TYR A 76 -12.19 0.45 11.11
C TYR A 76 -12.61 -0.98 11.43
N ALA A 77 -13.90 -1.32 11.21
CA ALA A 77 -14.44 -2.65 11.45
C ALA A 77 -13.77 -3.76 10.58
N MET A 78 -13.21 -3.39 9.42
CA MET A 78 -12.58 -4.33 8.48
C MET A 78 -11.10 -4.57 8.77
N ARG A 79 -10.43 -3.70 9.55
CA ARG A 79 -8.98 -3.79 9.79
C ARG A 79 -8.56 -5.08 10.50
N LYS A 80 -9.48 -5.72 11.27
CA LYS A 80 -9.24 -7.04 11.88
C LYS A 80 -8.96 -8.14 10.86
N LEU A 81 -9.36 -7.96 9.60
CA LEU A 81 -9.05 -8.92 8.55
C LEU A 81 -7.57 -8.89 8.15
N TRP A 82 -6.88 -7.75 8.33
CA TRP A 82 -5.49 -7.60 7.91
C TRP A 82 -4.58 -8.66 8.53
N ASP A 83 -4.78 -8.96 9.82
CA ASP A 83 -3.99 -9.94 10.57
C ASP A 83 -4.10 -11.36 10.00
N GLN A 84 -5.23 -11.69 9.36
CA GLN A 84 -5.45 -13.01 8.77
C GLN A 84 -4.66 -13.23 7.47
N TYR A 85 -4.37 -12.14 6.72
CA TYR A 85 -3.65 -12.20 5.45
C TYR A 85 -2.14 -11.99 5.60
N LEU A 86 -1.74 -11.36 6.70
CA LEU A 86 -0.35 -11.01 6.96
C LEU A 86 0.61 -12.20 6.92
N PRO A 87 0.28 -13.39 7.49
CA PRO A 87 1.17 -14.55 7.48
C PRO A 87 1.53 -15.05 6.09
N ASP A 88 0.61 -14.95 5.13
CA ASP A 88 0.75 -15.48 3.78
C ASP A 88 1.21 -14.41 2.76
N ALA A 89 1.35 -13.15 3.18
CA ALA A 89 1.84 -12.07 2.34
C ALA A 89 3.36 -12.20 2.12
N HIS A 90 3.82 -11.86 0.91
CA HIS A 90 5.23 -11.74 0.58
C HIS A 90 5.69 -10.28 0.65
N ALA A 91 4.77 -9.35 0.43
CA ALA A 91 4.97 -7.92 0.59
C ALA A 91 3.70 -7.25 1.10
N ILE A 92 3.87 -6.17 1.83
CA ILE A 92 2.80 -5.33 2.34
C ILE A 92 2.89 -3.98 1.67
N VAL A 93 1.78 -3.53 1.12
CA VAL A 93 1.64 -2.21 0.51
C VAL A 93 0.67 -1.40 1.37
N TRP A 94 1.20 -0.44 2.11
CA TRP A 94 0.42 0.54 2.87
C TRP A 94 0.11 1.74 1.99
N VAL A 95 -1.17 1.96 1.67
CA VAL A 95 -1.59 3.13 0.90
C VAL A 95 -2.01 4.26 1.84
N LEU A 96 -1.35 5.39 1.66
CA LEU A 96 -1.50 6.60 2.46
C LEU A 96 -2.10 7.71 1.59
N ASP A 97 -3.03 8.47 2.14
CA ASP A 97 -3.61 9.66 1.51
C ASP A 97 -2.71 10.88 1.76
N ALA A 98 -2.15 11.44 0.70
CA ALA A 98 -1.18 12.54 0.78
C ALA A 98 -1.78 13.80 1.41
N LEU A 99 -3.05 14.12 1.09
CA LEU A 99 -3.72 15.31 1.61
C LEU A 99 -4.00 15.17 3.11
N LEU A 100 -4.59 14.04 3.52
CA LEU A 100 -4.87 13.78 4.94
C LEU A 100 -3.59 13.71 5.78
N TRP A 101 -2.49 13.25 5.16
CA TRP A 101 -1.18 13.27 5.79
C TRP A 101 -0.63 14.69 5.96
N ALA A 102 -0.68 15.52 4.92
CA ALA A 102 -0.17 16.88 4.94
C ALA A 102 -0.90 17.74 5.99
N GLU A 103 -2.22 17.63 6.04
CA GLU A 103 -3.08 18.35 6.98
C GLU A 103 -3.05 17.77 8.39
N ASP A 104 -2.48 16.57 8.57
CA ASP A 104 -2.60 15.76 9.78
C ASP A 104 -4.06 15.68 10.28
N ALA A 105 -4.96 15.45 9.34
CA ALA A 105 -6.39 15.55 9.54
C ALA A 105 -6.89 14.61 10.65
N PRO A 106 -7.95 14.97 11.39
CA PRO A 106 -8.55 14.07 12.36
C PRO A 106 -9.16 12.85 11.68
N VAL A 107 -8.86 11.66 12.19
CA VAL A 107 -9.44 10.41 11.69
C VAL A 107 -10.85 10.26 12.23
N ARG A 108 -11.80 10.01 11.33
CA ARG A 108 -13.23 9.83 11.68
C ARG A 108 -13.51 8.35 12.00
N ASP A 109 -12.76 7.78 12.94
CA ASP A 109 -13.01 6.44 13.43
C ASP A 109 -13.04 6.43 14.97
N GLU A 110 -13.36 5.28 15.56
CA GLU A 110 -13.47 5.11 17.01
C GLU A 110 -12.14 5.33 17.77
N THR A 111 -11.01 5.40 17.06
CA THR A 111 -9.70 5.58 17.70
C THR A 111 -9.43 7.02 18.12
N GLY A 112 -10.10 7.98 17.50
CA GLY A 112 -9.94 9.42 17.72
C GLY A 112 -8.45 9.82 17.73
N GLY A 113 -8.01 10.64 16.84
CA GLY A 113 -6.61 11.04 16.74
C GLY A 113 -6.32 11.64 15.37
N THR A 114 -5.08 12.01 15.15
CA THR A 114 -4.66 12.54 13.86
C THR A 114 -4.32 11.40 12.89
N TYR A 115 -4.27 11.74 11.59
CA TYR A 115 -3.97 10.77 10.55
C TYR A 115 -2.57 10.16 10.70
N ARG A 116 -1.58 10.96 11.11
CA ARG A 116 -0.21 10.48 11.34
C ARG A 116 -0.13 9.56 12.56
N GLU A 117 -0.78 9.93 13.65
CA GLU A 117 -0.84 9.10 14.86
C GLU A 117 -1.55 7.77 14.61
N SER A 118 -2.69 7.80 13.91
CA SER A 118 -3.44 6.59 13.55
C SER A 118 -2.66 5.70 12.59
N THR A 119 -1.91 6.30 11.63
CA THR A 119 -1.00 5.58 10.74
C THR A 119 0.07 4.86 11.56
N ARG A 120 0.73 5.55 12.49
CA ARG A 120 1.74 4.95 13.36
C ARG A 120 1.17 3.78 14.16
N LYS A 121 0.02 3.97 14.80
CA LYS A 121 -0.65 2.94 15.62
C LYS A 121 -1.05 1.69 14.82
N SER A 122 -1.40 1.86 13.54
CA SER A 122 -1.86 0.75 12.69
C SER A 122 -0.73 0.11 11.90
N LEU A 123 0.18 0.91 11.33
CA LEU A 123 1.26 0.43 10.47
C LEU A 123 2.38 -0.26 11.25
N PHE A 124 2.77 0.25 12.43
CA PHE A 124 3.96 -0.25 13.12
C PHE A 124 3.82 -1.68 13.66
N PRO A 125 2.70 -2.10 14.26
CA PRO A 125 2.50 -3.51 14.61
C PRO A 125 2.61 -4.44 13.38
N ILE A 126 2.04 -4.03 12.25
CA ILE A 126 2.12 -4.76 10.98
C ILE A 126 3.55 -4.82 10.47
N ALA A 127 4.27 -3.68 10.46
CA ALA A 127 5.64 -3.59 10.02
C ALA A 127 6.59 -4.43 10.88
N ARG A 128 6.34 -4.51 12.20
CA ARG A 128 7.09 -5.38 13.12
C ARG A 128 6.90 -6.85 12.74
N GLU A 129 5.67 -7.27 12.53
CA GLU A 129 5.38 -8.64 12.12
C GLU A 129 5.99 -8.97 10.76
N ALA A 130 5.91 -8.01 9.82
CA ALA A 130 6.54 -8.11 8.51
C ALA A 130 8.07 -8.28 8.61
N ALA A 131 8.73 -7.51 9.49
CA ALA A 131 10.16 -7.60 9.72
C ALA A 131 10.58 -8.98 10.24
N ILE A 132 9.83 -9.53 11.20
CA ILE A 132 10.07 -10.88 11.75
C ILE A 132 9.97 -11.94 10.64
N ARG A 133 9.08 -11.75 9.68
CA ARG A 133 8.84 -12.68 8.55
C ARG A 133 9.73 -12.40 7.33
N GLY A 134 10.54 -11.35 7.36
CA GLY A 134 11.37 -10.95 6.22
C GLY A 134 10.56 -10.39 5.05
N GLN A 135 9.36 -9.88 5.30
CA GLN A 135 8.49 -9.28 4.29
C GLN A 135 8.86 -7.81 4.04
N ALA A 136 8.73 -7.37 2.78
CA ALA A 136 8.91 -5.95 2.44
C ALA A 136 7.67 -5.13 2.81
N VAL A 137 7.89 -3.89 3.27
CA VAL A 137 6.85 -2.91 3.54
C VAL A 137 7.02 -1.72 2.60
N VAL A 138 6.06 -1.53 1.71
CA VAL A 138 6.02 -0.44 0.74
C VAL A 138 4.98 0.56 1.19
N VAL A 139 5.36 1.82 1.36
CA VAL A 139 4.44 2.93 1.64
C VAL A 139 4.17 3.66 0.33
N LEU A 140 2.93 3.58 -0.16
CA LEU A 140 2.47 4.31 -1.33
C LEU A 140 1.71 5.56 -0.89
N ILE A 141 2.28 6.72 -1.18
CA ILE A 141 1.70 8.03 -0.91
C ILE A 141 0.86 8.39 -2.13
N ASN A 142 -0.45 8.19 -1.99
CA ASN A 142 -1.42 8.33 -3.08
C ASN A 142 -2.12 9.70 -3.04
N LYS A 143 -2.82 10.03 -4.13
CA LYS A 143 -3.57 11.29 -4.33
C LYS A 143 -2.69 12.53 -4.37
N MET A 144 -1.50 12.41 -4.92
CA MET A 144 -0.59 13.54 -5.11
C MET A 144 -1.21 14.67 -5.94
N ASP A 145 -2.11 14.31 -6.87
CA ASP A 145 -2.89 15.26 -7.68
C ASP A 145 -3.77 16.21 -6.84
N THR A 146 -4.25 15.76 -5.69
CA THR A 146 -5.08 16.61 -4.80
C THR A 146 -4.26 17.65 -4.05
N LEU A 147 -2.99 17.37 -3.76
CA LEU A 147 -2.08 18.34 -3.14
C LEU A 147 -1.74 19.50 -4.08
N ASP A 148 -1.46 19.20 -5.34
CA ASP A 148 -1.10 20.23 -6.33
C ASP A 148 -2.19 21.27 -6.53
N VAL A 149 -3.46 20.88 -6.35
CA VAL A 149 -4.62 21.76 -6.50
C VAL A 149 -4.85 22.63 -5.26
N GLN A 150 -4.64 22.10 -4.06
CA GLN A 150 -4.99 22.79 -2.80
C GLN A 150 -3.82 23.55 -2.17
N HIS A 151 -2.61 23.05 -2.34
CA HIS A 151 -1.40 23.63 -1.76
C HIS A 151 -0.47 24.12 -2.87
N LYS A 152 -0.62 25.37 -3.30
CA LYS A 152 0.28 26.04 -4.28
C LYS A 152 1.67 26.39 -3.70
N GLN A 153 2.05 25.85 -2.56
CA GLN A 153 3.31 26.12 -1.89
C GLN A 153 4.36 25.06 -2.25
N GLU A 154 5.65 25.46 -2.21
CA GLU A 154 6.80 24.58 -2.51
C GLU A 154 6.81 23.28 -1.68
N GLU A 155 6.18 23.28 -0.49
CA GLU A 155 6.05 22.12 0.40
C GLU A 155 5.14 21.02 -0.17
N ALA A 156 4.30 21.31 -1.15
CA ALA A 156 3.38 20.34 -1.77
C ALA A 156 4.02 19.54 -2.92
N GLN A 157 5.30 19.76 -3.22
CA GLN A 157 5.98 18.99 -4.25
C GLN A 157 6.09 17.50 -3.86
N PRO A 158 5.89 16.55 -4.81
CA PRO A 158 5.96 15.12 -4.55
C PRO A 158 7.21 14.66 -3.81
N GLY A 159 8.36 15.28 -4.09
CA GLY A 159 9.62 15.01 -3.40
C GLY A 159 9.57 15.34 -1.91
N HIS A 160 9.07 16.52 -1.56
CA HIS A 160 9.00 16.98 -0.16
C HIS A 160 8.04 16.14 0.67
N ILE A 161 6.85 15.80 0.14
CA ILE A 161 5.90 14.92 0.85
C ILE A 161 6.49 13.54 1.07
N ARG A 162 7.14 12.97 0.07
CA ARG A 162 7.81 11.67 0.22
C ARG A 162 8.87 11.72 1.31
N GLU A 163 9.76 12.70 1.28
CA GLU A 163 10.82 12.87 2.27
C GLU A 163 10.25 13.10 3.67
N HIS A 164 9.17 13.88 3.78
CA HIS A 164 8.50 14.10 5.05
C HIS A 164 7.88 12.81 5.61
N VAL A 165 7.15 12.04 4.79
CA VAL A 165 6.58 10.74 5.19
C VAL A 165 7.69 9.78 5.60
N GLU A 166 8.72 9.64 4.78
CA GLU A 166 9.86 8.77 5.02
C GLU A 166 10.58 9.13 6.33
N SER A 167 10.94 10.40 6.51
CA SER A 167 11.62 10.88 7.72
C SER A 167 10.77 10.65 8.97
N TYR A 168 9.46 10.94 8.88
CA TYR A 168 8.55 10.73 10.01
C TYR A 168 8.46 9.24 10.37
N VAL A 169 8.18 8.37 9.37
CA VAL A 169 8.02 6.93 9.60
C VAL A 169 9.29 6.33 10.16
N LEU A 170 10.46 6.64 9.59
CA LEU A 170 11.73 6.09 10.05
C LEU A 170 12.11 6.58 11.45
N LYS A 171 11.88 7.86 11.76
CA LYS A 171 12.13 8.44 13.09
C LYS A 171 11.23 7.81 14.15
N GLU A 172 9.93 7.76 13.91
CA GLU A 172 8.97 7.16 14.83
C GLU A 172 9.17 5.65 14.96
N TRP A 173 9.57 4.98 13.87
CA TRP A 173 9.94 3.56 13.91
C TRP A 173 11.14 3.30 14.81
N ALA A 174 12.18 4.12 14.73
CA ALA A 174 13.35 3.97 15.60
C ALA A 174 12.96 4.04 17.08
N GLN A 175 12.10 4.99 17.48
CA GLN A 175 11.60 5.10 18.85
C GLN A 175 10.72 3.90 19.26
N PHE A 176 9.89 3.41 18.33
CA PHE A 176 9.07 2.22 18.54
C PHE A 176 9.93 0.95 18.73
N ALA A 177 10.98 0.82 17.94
CA ALA A 177 11.90 -0.30 17.99
C ALA A 177 12.76 -0.30 19.27
N ASP A 178 13.27 0.85 19.67
CA ASP A 178 14.06 1.01 20.90
C ASP A 178 13.27 0.67 22.18
N ALA A 179 11.95 0.92 22.14
CA ALA A 179 11.05 0.56 23.24
C ALA A 179 10.74 -0.94 23.33
N SER A 180 11.20 -1.74 22.38
CA SER A 180 10.89 -3.17 22.26
C SER A 180 12.17 -3.96 22.04
N ASP A 181 12.54 -4.84 22.96
CA ASP A 181 13.72 -5.70 22.84
C ASP A 181 13.71 -6.51 21.51
N ASN A 182 14.81 -6.44 20.76
CA ASN A 182 15.07 -7.22 19.53
C ASN A 182 14.13 -6.97 18.34
N VAL A 183 13.77 -5.72 18.05
CA VAL A 183 13.01 -5.41 16.82
C VAL A 183 13.94 -5.35 15.61
N VAL A 184 13.67 -6.24 14.64
CA VAL A 184 14.29 -6.19 13.31
C VAL A 184 13.63 -5.05 12.51
N THR A 185 14.44 -4.27 11.80
CA THR A 185 13.92 -3.22 10.91
C THR A 185 13.37 -3.85 9.62
N PRO A 186 12.13 -3.57 9.21
CA PRO A 186 11.60 -4.06 7.94
C PRO A 186 12.30 -3.40 6.74
N TRP A 187 12.16 -4.01 5.59
CA TRP A 187 12.59 -3.43 4.33
C TRP A 187 11.57 -2.38 3.90
N TRP A 188 11.87 -1.11 4.21
CA TRP A 188 11.03 0.01 3.84
C TRP A 188 11.27 0.48 2.42
N SER A 189 10.18 0.85 1.72
CA SER A 189 10.24 1.56 0.45
C SER A 189 9.11 2.59 0.38
N PHE A 190 9.39 3.82 -0.12
CA PHE A 190 8.46 4.94 -0.14
C PHE A 190 8.31 5.47 -1.57
N HIS A 191 7.07 5.55 -2.06
CA HIS A 191 6.76 5.99 -3.41
C HIS A 191 5.54 6.91 -3.43
N CYS A 192 5.62 7.99 -4.22
CA CYS A 192 4.47 8.83 -4.53
C CYS A 192 3.75 8.30 -5.77
N VAL A 193 2.45 8.25 -5.70
CA VAL A 193 1.58 7.85 -6.79
C VAL A 193 0.36 8.78 -6.88
N SER A 194 -0.20 8.89 -8.08
CA SER A 194 -1.47 9.54 -8.30
C SER A 194 -2.30 8.62 -9.17
N ALA A 195 -3.13 7.81 -8.51
CA ALA A 195 -3.90 6.80 -9.21
C ALA A 195 -4.87 7.42 -10.23
N MET A 196 -5.33 8.66 -10.01
CA MET A 196 -6.22 9.38 -10.93
C MET A 196 -5.52 10.12 -12.06
N ALA A 197 -4.26 10.54 -11.90
CA ALA A 197 -3.53 11.35 -12.89
C ALA A 197 -3.16 10.59 -14.19
N ALA A 198 -3.36 9.29 -14.25
CA ALA A 198 -3.08 8.50 -15.45
C ALA A 198 -4.09 8.70 -16.60
N TYR A 199 -5.04 9.63 -16.48
CA TYR A 199 -6.09 9.92 -17.47
C TYR A 199 -6.08 11.35 -17.99
N VAL A 200 -4.99 12.10 -17.84
CA VAL A 200 -4.82 13.43 -18.45
C VAL A 200 -3.83 13.36 -19.59
#